data_5e47ba8c4e39a047e2ff216ade5f095b
#
_entry.id   5e47ba8c4e39a047e2ff216ade5f095b
#
_cell.length_a   1.000
_cell.length_b   1.000
_cell.length_c   1.000
_cell.angle_alpha   90.00
_cell.angle_beta   90.00
_cell.angle_gamma   90.00
#
_symmetry.space_group_name_H-M   'P 1'
#
loop_
_entity.id
_entity.type
_entity.pdbx_description
1 polymer ?
#
loop_
_entity_poly.entity_id
_entity_poly.type
_entity_poly.pdbx_seq_one_letter_code
_entity_poly.pdbx_strand_id
1 'polypeptide(L)'
;GSYVSVQGPNLETRAEYRLMQKIGADTVGMSTIPEAIVARELGMRTLGLSIITDLGFPDTLKVAKIEHILESASIAEPKLVNLIKKLLIEL
;
A
#
# COMPACT_ATOMS: atom_id res chain seq x y z
N GLY A 1 -7.35 4.23 6.77
CA GLY A 1 -7.94 3.12 6.01
C GLY A 1 -7.43 1.77 6.45
N SER A 2 -8.02 0.71 5.92
CA SER A 2 -7.65 -0.67 6.19
C SER A 2 -6.70 -1.19 5.12
N TYR A 3 -5.55 -1.67 5.54
CA TYR A 3 -4.55 -2.29 4.67
C TYR A 3 -4.61 -3.81 4.81
N VAL A 4 -4.70 -4.53 3.70
CA VAL A 4 -4.59 -5.99 3.68
C VAL A 4 -3.25 -6.39 3.04
N SER A 5 -2.56 -7.33 3.67
CA SER A 5 -1.34 -7.90 3.12
C SER A 5 -1.62 -9.25 2.48
N VAL A 6 -1.06 -9.44 1.30
CA VAL A 6 -1.07 -10.72 0.57
C VAL A 6 0.37 -11.17 0.34
N GLN A 7 0.54 -12.46 0.09
CA GLN A 7 1.89 -13.04 0.01
C GLN A 7 2.67 -12.58 -1.24
N GLY A 8 2.00 -12.41 -2.37
CA GLY A 8 2.68 -12.19 -3.65
C GLY A 8 3.36 -13.48 -4.15
N PRO A 9 4.29 -13.39 -5.13
CA PRO A 9 4.74 -12.16 -5.80
C PRO A 9 3.82 -11.69 -6.94
N ASN A 10 2.82 -12.49 -7.31
CA ASN A 10 1.89 -12.14 -8.37
C ASN A 10 0.92 -11.05 -7.92
N LEU A 11 0.54 -10.17 -8.85
CA LEU A 11 -0.52 -9.20 -8.61
C LEU A 11 -1.86 -9.92 -8.44
N GLU A 12 -2.77 -9.25 -7.76
CA GLU A 12 -4.05 -9.80 -7.37
C GLU A 12 -4.97 -10.02 -8.57
N THR A 13 -5.71 -11.11 -8.53
CA THR A 13 -6.77 -11.39 -9.50
C THR A 13 -7.99 -10.53 -9.25
N ARG A 14 -8.87 -10.48 -10.25
CA ARG A 14 -10.17 -9.80 -10.13
C ARG A 14 -11.02 -10.35 -8.98
N ALA A 15 -10.99 -11.67 -8.79
CA ALA A 15 -11.71 -12.33 -7.70
C ALA A 15 -11.14 -11.96 -6.32
N GLU A 16 -9.83 -11.87 -6.20
CA GLU A 16 -9.16 -11.43 -4.98
C GLU A 16 -9.51 -9.98 -4.64
N TYR A 17 -9.51 -9.06 -5.60
CA TYR A 17 -9.96 -7.69 -5.37
C TYR A 17 -11.41 -7.63 -4.88
N ARG A 18 -12.32 -8.42 -5.46
CA ARG A 18 -13.70 -8.51 -4.98
C ARG A 18 -13.80 -9.01 -3.53
N LEU A 19 -13.01 -10.02 -3.19
CA LEU A 19 -12.95 -10.53 -1.82
C LEU A 19 -12.46 -9.46 -0.87
N MET A 20 -11.37 -8.78 -1.19
CA MET A 20 -10.78 -7.75 -0.35
C MET A 20 -11.73 -6.57 -0.14
N GLN A 21 -12.44 -6.14 -1.16
CA GLN A 21 -13.49 -5.13 -1.03
C GLN A 21 -14.61 -5.57 -0.08
N LYS A 22 -15.06 -6.83 -0.18
CA LYS A 22 -16.12 -7.38 0.68
C LYS A 22 -15.72 -7.44 2.15
N ILE A 23 -14.46 -7.70 2.45
CA ILE A 23 -13.96 -7.70 3.83
C ILE A 23 -13.58 -6.31 4.35
N GLY A 24 -13.76 -5.27 3.54
CA GLY A 24 -13.56 -3.88 3.95
C GLY A 24 -12.13 -3.36 3.81
N ALA A 25 -11.31 -3.95 2.96
CA ALA A 25 -9.99 -3.42 2.66
C ALA A 25 -10.06 -2.20 1.75
N ASP A 26 -9.30 -1.17 2.09
CA ASP A 26 -9.13 0.03 1.28
C ASP A 26 -7.90 -0.07 0.37
N THR A 27 -6.85 -0.72 0.85
CA THR A 27 -5.59 -0.90 0.14
C THR A 27 -5.07 -2.32 0.30
N VAL A 28 -4.29 -2.77 -0.66
CA VAL A 28 -3.61 -4.06 -0.65
C VAL A 28 -2.14 -3.91 -1.02
N GLY A 29 -1.31 -4.72 -0.42
CA GLY A 29 0.11 -4.81 -0.75
C GLY A 29 0.72 -6.10 -0.23
N MET A 30 2.03 -6.23 -0.39
CA MET A 30 2.79 -7.45 -0.09
C MET A 30 3.78 -7.26 1.07
N SER A 31 3.67 -6.15 1.80
CA SER A 31 4.61 -5.75 2.86
C SER A 31 3.87 -5.09 4.02
N THR A 32 4.59 -4.36 4.86
CA THR A 32 4.05 -3.49 5.92
C THR A 32 3.55 -4.23 7.15
N ILE A 33 2.73 -5.27 7.01
CA ILE A 33 2.10 -5.95 8.15
C ILE A 33 3.11 -6.70 9.04
N PRO A 34 4.10 -7.45 8.52
CA PRO A 34 5.10 -8.09 9.37
C PRO A 34 5.87 -7.07 10.23
N GLU A 35 6.26 -5.96 9.64
CA GLU A 35 6.97 -4.88 10.33
C GLU A 35 6.09 -4.22 11.39
N ALA A 36 4.81 -3.99 11.08
CA ALA A 36 3.85 -3.40 12.00
C ALA A 36 3.58 -4.30 13.22
N ILE A 37 3.53 -5.61 13.03
CA ILE A 37 3.34 -6.59 14.11
C ILE A 37 4.53 -6.53 15.08
N VAL A 38 5.74 -6.61 14.56
CA VAL A 38 6.97 -6.56 15.38
C VAL A 38 7.09 -5.22 16.10
N ALA A 39 6.83 -4.12 15.43
CA ALA A 39 6.86 -2.80 16.04
C ALA A 39 5.87 -2.71 17.23
N ARG A 40 4.67 -3.25 17.05
CA ARG A 40 3.67 -3.29 18.12
C ARG A 40 4.11 -4.15 19.32
N GLU A 41 4.69 -5.32 19.07
CA GLU A 41 5.22 -6.19 20.12
C GLU A 41 6.31 -5.50 20.94
N LEU A 42 7.11 -4.67 20.28
CA LEU A 42 8.16 -3.87 20.92
C LEU A 42 7.64 -2.56 21.57
N GLY A 43 6.34 -2.33 21.57
CA GLY A 43 5.74 -1.13 22.16
C GLY A 43 5.96 0.14 21.32
N MET A 44 6.35 0.03 20.07
CA MET A 44 6.58 1.19 19.19
C MET A 44 5.27 1.74 18.63
N ARG A 45 5.19 3.06 18.50
CA ARG A 45 4.13 3.69 17.71
C ARG A 45 4.48 3.58 16.23
N THR A 46 3.49 3.22 15.41
CA THR A 46 3.69 3.00 13.99
C THR A 46 2.79 3.91 13.15
N LEU A 47 3.35 4.52 12.14
CA LEU A 47 2.64 5.23 11.08
C LEU A 47 2.94 4.52 9.75
N GLY A 48 1.92 4.00 9.09
CA GLY A 48 2.03 3.43 7.75
C GLY A 48 1.73 4.48 6.68
N LEU A 49 2.60 4.59 5.69
CA LEU A 49 2.43 5.44 4.52
C LEU A 49 2.55 4.58 3.26
N SER A 50 1.56 4.64 2.39
CA SER A 50 1.55 3.87 1.16
C SER A 50 1.34 4.77 -0.05
N ILE A 51 2.16 4.56 -1.07
CA ILE A 51 1.95 5.15 -2.40
C ILE A 51 1.04 4.21 -3.18
N ILE A 52 -0.12 4.69 -3.58
CA ILE A 52 -1.04 3.93 -4.43
C ILE A 52 -0.55 4.05 -5.87
N THR A 53 -0.20 2.93 -6.47
CA THR A 53 0.36 2.87 -7.83
C THR A 53 -0.70 2.57 -8.89
N ASP A 54 -1.75 1.88 -8.50
CA ASP A 54 -2.85 1.49 -9.39
C ASP A 54 -4.16 1.27 -8.62
N LEU A 55 -5.25 1.29 -9.34
CA LEU A 55 -6.59 1.08 -8.78
C LEU A 55 -7.04 -0.35 -9.04
N GLY A 56 -7.33 -1.08 -7.97
CA GLY A 56 -7.77 -2.47 -7.99
C GLY A 56 -9.28 -2.65 -8.12
N PHE A 57 -9.95 -1.88 -8.97
CA PHE A 57 -11.39 -2.05 -9.21
C PHE A 57 -11.64 -3.28 -10.10
N PRO A 58 -12.35 -4.32 -9.60
CA PRO A 58 -12.49 -5.59 -10.33
C PRO A 58 -13.08 -5.46 -11.74
N ASP A 59 -14.04 -4.55 -11.89
CA ASP A 59 -14.79 -4.41 -13.15
C ASP A 59 -14.08 -3.54 -14.20
N THR A 60 -13.09 -2.74 -13.78
CA THR A 60 -12.29 -1.87 -14.65
C THR A 60 -10.82 -2.25 -14.66
N LEU A 61 -10.49 -3.43 -14.17
CA LEU A 61 -9.11 -3.89 -14.02
C LEU A 61 -8.45 -4.01 -15.41
N LYS A 62 -7.30 -3.34 -15.54
CA LYS A 62 -6.43 -3.39 -16.72
C LYS A 62 -5.19 -4.21 -16.42
N VAL A 63 -4.53 -4.69 -17.47
CA VAL A 63 -3.23 -5.35 -17.35
C VAL A 63 -2.24 -4.37 -16.71
N ALA A 64 -1.67 -4.74 -15.56
CA ALA A 64 -0.67 -3.93 -14.90
C ALA A 64 0.65 -3.99 -15.67
N LYS A 65 1.26 -2.81 -15.88
CA LYS A 65 2.59 -2.67 -16.46
C LYS A 65 3.53 -2.11 -15.41
N ILE A 66 4.67 -2.74 -15.26
CA ILE A 66 5.69 -2.34 -14.28
C ILE A 66 6.11 -0.88 -14.49
N GLU A 67 6.21 -0.44 -15.74
CA GLU A 67 6.55 0.94 -16.10
C GLU A 67 5.55 1.94 -15.51
N HIS A 68 4.25 1.66 -15.54
CA HIS A 68 3.22 2.52 -14.97
C HIS A 68 3.28 2.55 -13.43
N ILE A 69 3.58 1.42 -12.82
CA ILE A 69 3.76 1.33 -11.36
C ILE A 69 4.94 2.18 -10.92
N LEU A 70 6.08 2.05 -11.60
CA LEU A 70 7.29 2.83 -11.32
C LEU A 70 7.09 4.32 -11.58
N GLU A 71 6.37 4.68 -12.63
CA GLU A 71 6.03 6.07 -12.94
C GLU A 71 5.15 6.68 -11.84
N SER A 72 4.11 6.00 -11.41
CA SER A 72 3.23 6.46 -10.32
C SER A 72 4.01 6.65 -9.02
N ALA A 73 4.90 5.72 -8.69
CA ALA A 73 5.76 5.82 -7.53
C ALA A 73 6.71 7.03 -7.63
N SER A 74 7.32 7.23 -8.79
CA SER A 74 8.24 8.33 -9.05
C SER A 74 7.57 9.71 -8.92
N ILE A 75 6.32 9.85 -9.36
CA ILE A 75 5.55 11.09 -9.22
C ILE A 75 5.21 11.38 -7.75
N ALA A 76 4.90 10.35 -6.97
CA ALA A 76 4.50 10.49 -5.57
C ALA A 76 5.70 10.66 -4.62
N GLU A 77 6.86 10.14 -4.97
CA GLU A 77 8.06 10.12 -4.12
C GLU A 77 8.45 11.49 -3.55
N PRO A 78 8.55 12.57 -4.33
CA PRO A 78 8.92 13.89 -3.78
C PRO A 78 7.92 14.40 -2.75
N LYS A 79 6.64 14.10 -2.92
CA LYS A 79 5.58 14.48 -1.98
C LYS A 79 5.72 13.71 -0.67
N LEU A 80 6.00 12.41 -0.76
CA LEU A 80 6.22 11.55 0.40
C LEU A 80 7.46 11.99 1.18
N VAL A 81 8.57 12.25 0.50
CA VAL A 81 9.81 12.74 1.13
C VAL A 81 9.57 14.05 1.88
N ASN A 82 8.85 14.99 1.25
CA ASN A 82 8.53 16.26 1.89
C ASN A 82 7.62 16.10 3.12
N LEU A 83 6.63 15.22 3.03
CA LEU A 83 5.75 14.88 4.15
C LEU A 83 6.55 14.29 5.33
N ILE A 84 7.43 13.33 5.07
CA ILE A 84 8.25 12.70 6.11
C ILE A 84 9.19 13.72 6.76
N LYS A 85 9.84 14.56 5.97
CA LYS A 85 10.72 15.62 6.51
C LYS A 85 9.97 16.56 7.45
N LYS A 86 8.77 16.99 7.08
CA LYS A 86 7.94 17.86 7.93
C LYS A 86 7.49 17.13 9.20
N LEU A 87 7.09 15.89 9.08
CA LEU A 87 6.68 15.08 10.23
C LEU A 87 7.81 14.93 11.25
N LEU A 88 9.03 14.65 10.81
CA LEU A 88 10.19 14.48 11.68
C LEU A 88 10.56 15.76 12.43
N ILE A 89 10.29 16.93 11.87
CA ILE A 89 10.53 18.21 12.56
C ILE A 89 9.53 18.41 13.71
N GLU A 90 8.32 17.89 13.59
CA GLU A 90 7.25 18.06 14.57
C GLU A 90 7.20 16.96 15.64
N LEU A 91 7.95 15.91 15.47
CA LEU A 91 8.10 14.87 16.47
C LEU A 91 9.13 15.31 17.53
#